data_9f9eaa5614b0fb59e3f6df4f57c1e98f
#
_entry.id   9f9eaa5614b0fb59e3f6df4f57c1e98f
#
_cell.length_a   1.000
_cell.length_b   1.000
_cell.length_c   1.000
_cell.angle_alpha   90.00
_cell.angle_beta   90.00
_cell.angle_gamma   90.00
#
_symmetry.space_group_name_H-M   'P 1'
#
loop_
_entity.id
_entity.type
_entity.pdbx_description
1 polymer ?
#
loop_
_entity_poly.entity_id
_entity_poly.type
_entity_poly.pdbx_seq_one_letter_code
_entity_poly.pdbx_strand_id
1 'polypeptide(L)'
;PLPADSYDLIVTRNLTWTLPHSKKAYASWQRVLKKGGILLNFDANWYNYLYSEEDRALYDRDREQVAEAGVFDRYISTDVMACERIARQMPLSPKKRPAWDRQVLEEMGMQVTLYENISEEILLPEEQLNFAATPYFCIEAKK
;
A
#
# COMPACT_ATOMS: atom_id res chain seq x y z
N PRO A 1 4.20 -3.66 25.21
CA PRO A 1 4.93 -4.00 23.98
C PRO A 1 4.85 -5.51 23.70
N LEU A 2 4.67 -5.90 22.44
CA LEU A 2 4.71 -7.32 22.06
C LEU A 2 6.13 -7.87 22.28
N PRO A 3 6.29 -9.14 22.71
CA PRO A 3 7.60 -9.75 22.94
C PRO A 3 8.34 -9.91 21.59
N ALA A 4 9.69 -9.91 21.64
CA ALA A 4 10.51 -10.21 20.47
C ALA A 4 10.39 -11.69 20.10
N ASP A 5 10.69 -12.01 18.82
CA ASP A 5 10.79 -13.39 18.29
C ASP A 5 9.60 -14.30 18.67
N SER A 6 8.36 -13.75 18.57
CA SER A 6 7.15 -14.41 19.06
C SER A 6 6.15 -14.77 17.96
N TYR A 7 6.27 -14.19 16.78
CA TYR A 7 5.31 -14.37 15.71
C TYR A 7 5.94 -15.00 14.48
N ASP A 8 5.24 -15.94 13.88
CA ASP A 8 5.66 -16.60 12.64
C ASP A 8 5.26 -15.80 11.40
N LEU A 9 4.15 -15.05 11.50
CA LEU A 9 3.56 -14.30 10.41
C LEU A 9 2.98 -12.98 10.92
N ILE A 10 3.23 -11.92 10.16
CA ILE A 10 2.52 -10.64 10.28
C ILE A 10 1.89 -10.34 8.93
N VAL A 11 0.60 -10.01 8.94
CA VAL A 11 -0.11 -9.59 7.73
C VAL A 11 -0.66 -8.19 7.94
N THR A 12 -0.41 -7.31 6.98
CA THR A 12 -0.98 -5.96 6.94
C THR A 12 -1.65 -5.71 5.60
N ARG A 13 -2.75 -4.95 5.62
CA ARG A 13 -3.42 -4.51 4.39
C ARG A 13 -3.85 -3.06 4.53
N ASN A 14 -3.51 -2.22 3.56
CA ASN A 14 -3.86 -0.79 3.49
C ASN A 14 -3.46 -0.02 4.77
N LEU A 15 -2.37 -0.43 5.40
CA LEU A 15 -1.96 0.12 6.69
C LEU A 15 -0.71 0.99 6.58
N THR A 16 0.31 0.51 5.87
CA THR A 16 1.66 1.10 5.95
C THR A 16 1.71 2.53 5.47
N TRP A 17 0.94 2.87 4.43
CA TRP A 17 0.86 4.22 3.89
C TRP A 17 0.31 5.25 4.88
N THR A 18 -0.53 4.82 5.84
CA THR A 18 -1.14 5.68 6.87
C THR A 18 -0.24 5.97 8.06
N LEU A 19 0.92 5.32 8.13
CA LEU A 19 1.78 5.39 9.31
C LEU A 19 2.73 6.59 9.24
N PRO A 20 2.73 7.50 10.23
CA PRO A 20 3.65 8.65 10.26
C PRO A 20 5.12 8.24 10.45
N HIS A 21 5.36 7.01 10.94
CA HIS A 21 6.69 6.48 11.22
C HIS A 21 6.87 5.06 10.65
N SER A 22 6.68 4.89 9.34
CA SER A 22 6.66 3.59 8.66
C SER A 22 7.95 2.78 8.87
N LYS A 23 9.14 3.42 8.86
CA LYS A 23 10.41 2.74 9.19
C LYS A 23 10.41 2.15 10.62
N LYS A 24 9.85 2.87 11.60
CA LYS A 24 9.74 2.36 12.98
C LYS A 24 8.75 1.19 13.07
N ALA A 25 7.68 1.22 12.28
CA ALA A 25 6.75 0.09 12.20
C ALA A 25 7.45 -1.15 11.66
N TYR A 26 8.15 -1.04 10.53
CA TYR A 26 8.94 -2.15 9.97
C TYR A 26 9.95 -2.73 10.97
N ALA A 27 10.72 -1.87 11.65
CA ALA A 27 11.66 -2.31 12.68
C ALA A 27 10.95 -3.03 13.84
N SER A 28 9.76 -2.55 14.24
CA SER A 28 8.97 -3.20 15.29
C SER A 28 8.42 -4.54 14.85
N TRP A 29 7.95 -4.66 13.61
CA TRP A 29 7.48 -5.93 13.05
C TRP A 29 8.62 -6.93 12.90
N GLN A 30 9.78 -6.51 12.35
CA GLN A 30 10.97 -7.35 12.29
C GLN A 30 11.38 -7.87 13.67
N ARG A 31 11.36 -7.01 14.70
CA ARG A 31 11.73 -7.39 16.08
C ARG A 31 10.84 -8.50 16.62
N VAL A 32 9.53 -8.43 16.40
CA VAL A 32 8.58 -9.41 16.95
C VAL A 32 8.48 -10.69 16.12
N LEU A 33 8.87 -10.67 14.85
CA LEU A 33 8.97 -11.87 14.02
C LEU A 33 10.07 -12.77 14.54
N LYS A 34 9.80 -14.08 14.56
CA LYS A 34 10.81 -15.14 14.77
C LYS A 34 11.81 -15.16 13.61
N LYS A 35 12.96 -15.77 13.82
CA LYS A 35 13.89 -16.10 12.74
C LYS A 35 13.17 -16.99 11.70
N GLY A 36 13.19 -16.58 10.44
CA GLY A 36 12.45 -17.22 9.36
C GLY A 36 10.97 -16.85 9.30
N GLY A 37 10.48 -16.01 10.21
CA GLY A 37 9.12 -15.46 10.18
C GLY A 37 8.95 -14.47 9.03
N ILE A 38 7.70 -14.27 8.59
CA ILE A 38 7.35 -13.55 7.37
C ILE A 38 6.44 -12.36 7.69
N LEU A 39 6.73 -11.22 7.07
CA LEU A 39 5.81 -10.09 6.92
C LEU A 39 5.19 -10.15 5.52
N LEU A 40 3.86 -10.16 5.44
CA LEU A 40 3.10 -9.89 4.21
C LEU A 40 2.44 -8.53 4.33
N ASN A 41 2.82 -7.61 3.46
CA ASN A 41 2.25 -6.26 3.43
C ASN A 41 1.57 -6.01 2.08
N PHE A 42 0.23 -5.99 2.10
CA PHE A 42 -0.62 -5.67 0.95
C PHE A 42 -0.95 -4.18 0.98
N ASP A 43 -0.57 -3.45 -0.06
CA ASP A 43 -0.79 -2.00 -0.13
C ASP A 43 -0.83 -1.52 -1.58
N ALA A 44 -1.03 -0.23 -1.79
CA ALA A 44 -0.99 0.43 -3.09
C ALA A 44 -0.47 1.86 -2.97
N ASN A 45 -0.23 2.51 -4.11
CA ASN A 45 0.21 3.91 -4.15
C ASN A 45 -1.01 4.86 -4.14
N TRP A 46 -1.79 4.86 -3.06
CA TRP A 46 -3.11 5.44 -2.95
C TRP A 46 -3.23 6.91 -3.36
N TYR A 47 -2.18 7.71 -3.18
CA TYR A 47 -2.24 9.16 -3.37
C TYR A 47 -1.09 9.70 -4.23
N ASN A 48 -0.45 8.86 -5.07
CA ASN A 48 0.59 9.32 -5.98
C ASN A 48 0.09 10.41 -6.94
N TYR A 49 -1.17 10.35 -7.31
CA TYR A 49 -1.83 11.35 -8.16
C TYR A 49 -1.80 12.78 -7.59
N LEU A 50 -1.47 12.95 -6.31
CA LEU A 50 -1.25 14.28 -5.71
C LEU A 50 0.12 14.87 -6.03
N TYR A 51 1.05 14.06 -6.57
CA TYR A 51 2.46 14.39 -6.74
C TYR A 51 2.97 14.15 -8.18
N SER A 52 2.16 13.59 -9.04
CA SER A 52 2.50 13.24 -10.42
C SER A 52 1.32 13.58 -11.35
N GLU A 53 1.57 14.36 -12.40
CA GLU A 53 0.55 14.67 -13.41
C GLU A 53 0.13 13.43 -14.19
N GLU A 54 1.07 12.50 -14.44
CA GLU A 54 0.79 11.23 -15.11
C GLU A 54 -0.17 10.38 -14.28
N ASP A 55 0.12 10.19 -12.98
CA ASP A 55 -0.74 9.44 -12.08
C ASP A 55 -2.11 10.13 -11.91
N ARG A 56 -2.14 11.46 -11.95
CA ARG A 56 -3.39 12.23 -11.91
C ARG A 56 -4.25 11.95 -13.14
N ALA A 57 -3.67 11.93 -14.32
CA ALA A 57 -4.40 11.64 -15.55
C ALA A 57 -4.95 10.20 -15.56
N LEU A 58 -4.22 9.24 -15.00
CA LEU A 58 -4.70 7.86 -14.81
C LEU A 58 -5.86 7.79 -13.83
N TYR A 59 -5.75 8.47 -12.69
CA TYR A 59 -6.82 8.55 -11.70
C TYR A 59 -8.10 9.16 -12.27
N ASP A 60 -8.00 10.27 -13.01
CA ASP A 60 -9.15 10.93 -13.62
C ASP A 60 -9.82 10.01 -14.65
N ARG A 61 -9.05 9.28 -15.45
CA ARG A 61 -9.56 8.25 -16.37
C ARG A 61 -10.32 7.13 -15.67
N ASP A 62 -9.82 6.65 -14.53
CA ASP A 62 -10.54 5.64 -13.74
C ASP A 62 -11.91 6.17 -13.32
N ARG A 63 -12.02 7.45 -12.90
CA ARG A 63 -13.30 8.05 -12.51
C ARG A 63 -14.27 8.13 -13.69
N GLU A 64 -13.79 8.46 -14.88
CA GLU A 64 -14.58 8.45 -16.11
C GLU A 64 -15.09 7.03 -16.44
N GLN A 65 -14.21 6.03 -16.41
CA GLN A 65 -14.55 4.64 -16.71
C GLN A 65 -15.56 4.05 -15.71
N VAL A 66 -15.40 4.35 -14.42
CA VAL A 66 -16.35 3.94 -13.37
C VAL A 66 -17.73 4.54 -13.62
N ALA A 67 -17.79 5.84 -14.00
CA ALA A 67 -19.03 6.52 -14.32
C ALA A 67 -19.71 5.94 -15.57
N GLU A 68 -18.95 5.69 -16.64
CA GLU A 68 -19.44 5.08 -17.89
C GLU A 68 -19.98 3.67 -17.67
N ALA A 69 -19.31 2.87 -16.84
CA ALA A 69 -19.73 1.51 -16.51
C ALA A 69 -20.93 1.45 -15.55
N GLY A 70 -21.34 2.59 -14.95
CA GLY A 70 -22.40 2.64 -13.96
C GLY A 70 -22.09 1.89 -12.67
N VAL A 71 -20.80 1.66 -12.39
CA VAL A 71 -20.33 1.00 -11.16
C VAL A 71 -20.28 2.01 -10.03
N PHE A 72 -20.52 1.54 -8.80
CA PHE A 72 -20.42 2.41 -7.62
C PHE A 72 -18.99 2.96 -7.46
N ASP A 73 -18.88 4.28 -7.49
CA ASP A 73 -17.59 4.95 -7.27
C ASP A 73 -17.28 5.02 -5.79
N ARG A 74 -16.25 4.28 -5.38
CA ARG A 74 -15.82 4.17 -3.98
C ARG A 74 -15.19 5.46 -3.44
N TYR A 75 -14.72 6.35 -4.32
CA TYR A 75 -14.12 7.62 -3.89
C TYR A 75 -15.20 8.67 -3.57
N ILE A 76 -16.25 8.79 -4.38
CA ILE A 76 -17.29 9.81 -4.16
C ILE A 76 -18.12 9.57 -2.90
N SER A 77 -18.07 8.37 -2.31
CA SER A 77 -18.73 8.07 -1.04
C SER A 77 -18.00 8.63 0.18
N THR A 78 -16.83 9.25 -0.02
CA THR A 78 -15.97 9.79 1.04
C THR A 78 -15.75 11.30 0.87
N ASP A 79 -15.30 11.97 1.93
CA ASP A 79 -14.78 13.34 1.81
C ASP A 79 -13.35 13.26 1.21
N VAL A 80 -13.29 13.23 -0.13
CA VAL A 80 -12.04 13.12 -0.90
C VAL A 80 -11.07 14.24 -0.50
N MET A 81 -11.54 15.47 -0.33
CA MET A 81 -10.68 16.60 0.04
C MET A 81 -10.08 16.45 1.43
N ALA A 82 -10.84 15.91 2.39
CA ALA A 82 -10.32 15.61 3.72
C ALA A 82 -9.26 14.50 3.66
N CYS A 83 -9.53 13.44 2.89
CA CYS A 83 -8.59 12.34 2.68
C CYS A 83 -7.28 12.83 2.02
N GLU A 84 -7.36 13.66 1.00
CA GLU A 84 -6.19 14.25 0.35
C GLU A 84 -5.38 15.15 1.31
N ARG A 85 -6.05 15.96 2.14
CA ARG A 85 -5.35 16.77 3.17
C ARG A 85 -4.56 15.90 4.15
N ILE A 86 -5.11 14.76 4.55
CA ILE A 86 -4.42 13.80 5.42
C ILE A 86 -3.27 13.16 4.64
N ALA A 87 -3.51 12.68 3.43
CA ALA A 87 -2.51 12.02 2.59
C ALA A 87 -1.28 12.90 2.34
N ARG A 88 -1.46 14.21 2.13
CA ARG A 88 -0.34 15.16 1.98
C ARG A 88 0.56 15.26 3.21
N GLN A 89 0.10 14.83 4.37
CA GLN A 89 0.89 14.78 5.61
C GLN A 89 1.55 13.41 5.84
N MET A 90 1.16 12.39 5.06
CA MET A 90 1.70 11.04 5.20
C MET A 90 3.03 10.90 4.45
N PRO A 91 4.09 10.40 5.13
CA PRO A 91 5.44 10.36 4.56
C PRO A 91 5.59 9.42 3.36
N LEU A 92 4.70 8.45 3.20
CA LEU A 92 4.75 7.50 2.09
C LEU A 92 3.94 7.93 0.86
N SER A 93 3.04 8.90 0.97
CA SER A 93 2.23 9.37 -0.16
C SER A 93 3.06 9.85 -1.38
N PRO A 94 4.20 10.57 -1.22
CA PRO A 94 5.04 10.95 -2.35
C PRO A 94 6.08 9.88 -2.75
N LYS A 95 6.09 8.72 -2.10
CA LYS A 95 7.11 7.69 -2.37
C LYS A 95 6.68 6.73 -3.46
N LYS A 96 7.65 6.31 -4.29
CA LYS A 96 7.44 5.21 -5.24
C LYS A 96 7.53 3.87 -4.48
N ARG A 97 6.38 3.33 -4.16
CA ARG A 97 6.21 2.02 -3.53
C ARG A 97 5.87 0.97 -4.61
N PRO A 98 6.23 -0.29 -4.42
CA PRO A 98 6.90 -0.90 -3.26
C PRO A 98 8.43 -0.77 -3.24
N ALA A 99 9.06 -0.08 -4.20
CA ALA A 99 10.52 0.02 -4.29
C ALA A 99 11.16 0.64 -3.02
N TRP A 100 10.55 1.69 -2.47
CA TRP A 100 11.00 2.30 -1.22
C TRP A 100 10.94 1.32 -0.04
N ASP A 101 9.86 0.55 0.04
CA ASP A 101 9.67 -0.44 1.12
C ASP A 101 10.71 -1.54 1.03
N ARG A 102 10.97 -2.07 -0.18
CA ARG A 102 12.03 -3.05 -0.43
C ARG A 102 13.35 -2.57 0.12
N GLN A 103 13.77 -1.37 -0.30
CA GLN A 103 15.03 -0.79 0.15
C GLN A 103 15.12 -0.76 1.69
N VAL A 104 14.08 -0.26 2.35
CA VAL A 104 14.05 -0.15 3.82
C VAL A 104 14.13 -1.50 4.51
N LEU A 105 13.41 -2.50 4.00
CA LEU A 105 13.39 -3.84 4.59
C LEU A 105 14.71 -4.60 4.36
N GLU A 106 15.30 -4.46 3.17
CA GLU A 106 16.63 -5.01 2.86
C GLU A 106 17.74 -4.34 3.69
N GLU A 107 17.70 -3.02 3.92
CA GLU A 107 18.59 -2.30 4.84
C GLU A 107 18.47 -2.82 6.29
N MET A 108 17.31 -3.35 6.68
CA MET A 108 17.10 -4.03 7.97
C MET A 108 17.56 -5.49 7.98
N GLY A 109 18.08 -6.02 6.87
CA GLY A 109 18.56 -7.39 6.74
C GLY A 109 17.47 -8.43 6.45
N MET A 110 16.28 -8.02 6.02
CA MET A 110 15.24 -8.95 5.59
C MET A 110 15.43 -9.37 4.13
N GLN A 111 15.02 -10.59 3.80
CA GLN A 111 14.94 -11.06 2.42
C GLN A 111 13.57 -10.63 1.85
N VAL A 112 13.56 -9.86 0.74
CA VAL A 112 12.34 -9.25 0.21
C VAL A 112 12.01 -9.81 -1.18
N THR A 113 10.78 -10.29 -1.33
CA THR A 113 10.15 -10.61 -2.61
C THR A 113 8.99 -9.63 -2.85
N LEU A 114 8.89 -9.10 -4.07
CA LEU A 114 7.79 -8.22 -4.48
C LEU A 114 6.87 -8.96 -5.45
N TYR A 115 5.56 -8.83 -5.20
CA TYR A 115 4.51 -9.22 -6.13
C TYR A 115 3.80 -7.94 -6.54
N GLU A 116 4.07 -7.48 -7.76
CA GLU A 116 3.50 -6.25 -8.31
C GLU A 116 2.21 -6.57 -9.07
N ASN A 117 1.25 -5.64 -9.00
CA ASN A 117 -0.02 -5.74 -9.70
C ASN A 117 -0.80 -7.03 -9.44
N ILE A 118 -1.09 -7.29 -8.17
CA ILE A 118 -1.89 -8.44 -7.73
C ILE A 118 -3.40 -8.11 -7.61
N SER A 119 -3.85 -7.04 -8.27
CA SER A 119 -5.24 -6.58 -8.16
C SER A 119 -6.24 -7.63 -8.62
N GLU A 120 -5.92 -8.38 -9.68
CA GLU A 120 -6.81 -9.42 -10.21
C GLU A 120 -7.02 -10.59 -9.23
N GLU A 121 -6.02 -10.89 -8.40
CA GLU A 121 -6.06 -11.99 -7.44
C GLU A 121 -6.82 -11.64 -6.16
N ILE A 122 -6.90 -10.35 -5.81
CA ILE A 122 -7.39 -9.94 -4.49
C ILE A 122 -8.59 -9.00 -4.50
N LEU A 123 -8.97 -8.47 -5.66
CA LEU A 123 -10.07 -7.51 -5.82
C LEU A 123 -11.21 -8.12 -6.64
N LEU A 124 -12.44 -7.74 -6.29
CA LEU A 124 -13.61 -7.99 -7.12
C LEU A 124 -13.53 -7.17 -8.42
N PRO A 125 -14.18 -7.60 -9.52
CA PRO A 125 -14.14 -6.88 -10.80
C PRO A 125 -14.49 -5.39 -10.70
N GLU A 126 -15.49 -5.04 -9.89
CA GLU A 126 -15.89 -3.65 -9.66
C GLU A 126 -14.80 -2.84 -8.91
N GLU A 127 -14.05 -3.49 -8.02
CA GLU A 127 -12.93 -2.87 -7.31
C GLU A 127 -11.73 -2.70 -8.23
N GLN A 128 -11.49 -3.64 -9.12
CA GLN A 128 -10.43 -3.53 -10.13
C GLN A 128 -10.63 -2.31 -11.01
N LEU A 129 -11.89 -2.05 -11.44
CA LEU A 129 -12.22 -0.86 -12.22
C LEU A 129 -12.02 0.44 -11.41
N ASN A 130 -12.41 0.43 -10.13
CA ASN A 130 -12.26 1.59 -9.24
C ASN A 130 -10.80 1.96 -8.97
N PHE A 131 -9.88 0.98 -8.99
CA PHE A 131 -8.49 1.11 -8.56
C PHE A 131 -7.48 0.76 -9.65
N ALA A 132 -7.86 0.84 -10.94
CA ALA A 132 -6.99 0.46 -12.05
C ALA A 132 -5.69 1.28 -12.09
N ALA A 133 -5.76 2.60 -11.79
CA ALA A 133 -4.61 3.48 -11.71
C ALA A 133 -3.73 3.25 -10.45
N THR A 134 -4.20 2.48 -9.50
CA THR A 134 -3.52 2.20 -8.24
C THR A 134 -3.43 0.70 -7.97
N PRO A 135 -2.69 -0.06 -8.80
CA PRO A 135 -2.59 -1.49 -8.64
C PRO A 135 -2.03 -1.87 -7.26
N TYR A 136 -2.62 -2.91 -6.68
CA TYR A 136 -2.13 -3.49 -5.44
C TYR A 136 -0.82 -4.23 -5.66
N PHE A 137 0.04 -4.16 -4.66
CA PHE A 137 1.24 -4.99 -4.55
C PHE A 137 1.23 -5.75 -3.22
N CYS A 138 1.98 -6.85 -3.16
CA CYS A 138 2.33 -7.52 -1.92
C CYS A 138 3.85 -7.51 -1.74
N ILE A 139 4.27 -7.19 -0.54
CA ILE A 139 5.66 -7.32 -0.10
C ILE A 139 5.74 -8.51 0.84
N GLU A 140 6.49 -9.53 0.46
CA GLU A 140 6.89 -10.61 1.33
C GLU A 140 8.30 -10.33 1.84
N ALA A 141 8.44 -10.16 3.16
CA ALA A 141 9.73 -9.92 3.78
C ALA A 141 10.00 -10.96 4.87
N LYS A 142 11.07 -11.75 4.70
CA LYS A 142 11.48 -12.83 5.62
C LYS A 142 12.62 -12.36 6.49
N LYS A 143 12.49 -12.55 7.81
CA LYS A 143 13.53 -12.28 8.81
C LYS A 143 14.60 -13.35 8.85
#